data_82988446c6b884df72a34f354b151a6a
#
_entry.id   82988446c6b884df72a34f354b151a6a
#
_cell.length_a   1.000
_cell.length_b   1.000
_cell.length_c   1.000
_cell.angle_alpha   90.00
_cell.angle_beta   90.00
_cell.angle_gamma   90.00
#
_symmetry.space_group_name_H-M   'P 1'
#
loop_
_entity.id
_entity.type
_entity.pdbx_description
1 polymer ?
#
loop_
_entity_poly.entity_id
_entity_poly.type
_entity_poly.pdbx_seq_one_letter_code
_entity_poly.pdbx_strand_id
1 'polypeptide(L)'
;MSAAALANAVDLRQCSIELVESDEIGIIGVGEATIPTIHWFNQIIGLDEREFMRETKATFKLGIEFFGWSGPRQGYLHPFGRYGFPSDGVSFQHRWLKARLGGLDDNFEDYSLNTVAARAGKFQFPSNDPRSLMATMGYAYHFDASLYARYLRGRSEAKGVRRHEGIVEGIVQHPETGFVTELRTNRGETISGDLFIDCSGMRGLLIEGALQTGFEDWSHWLPCDRAVAVPCAKVAAPTPYTRASAREAGWQWRIPLQHRTGNGYVYSSGFIGDDAATATLLANLDGPALADPRIIKFRAGRRRRAWNKNVVAIGLSSGFLEPLESTSIHLIQSGIAKLLSLFPTRECDALTVEQYNRVVRAEIEGIKDFLVLHYHSTPRQEPMWAHCRETPRPEELEYKEQQFARTGRIVLSTDELFRDASWFAVLIGQGHVARDYNPLIDSIDDGANLAYLQRIKSEIQSTAAKLPTHQSFLP
;
A
#
# COMPACT_ATOMS: atom_id res chain seq x y z
N MET A 1 5.69 14.24 -5.42
CA MET A 1 6.03 13.80 -4.06
C MET A 1 7.51 14.05 -3.77
N SER A 2 8.47 13.52 -4.55
CA SER A 2 9.91 13.73 -4.33
C SER A 2 10.28 15.21 -4.30
N ALA A 3 9.88 15.99 -5.31
CA ALA A 3 10.15 17.44 -5.36
C ALA A 3 9.58 18.19 -4.14
N ALA A 4 8.35 17.86 -3.72
CA ALA A 4 7.72 18.49 -2.57
C ALA A 4 8.46 18.17 -1.26
N ALA A 5 8.92 16.93 -1.08
CA ALA A 5 9.66 16.53 0.13
C ALA A 5 11.06 17.17 0.14
N LEU A 6 11.78 17.13 -0.97
CA LEU A 6 13.10 17.75 -1.10
C LEU A 6 13.05 19.26 -0.86
N ALA A 7 12.04 19.97 -1.46
CA ALA A 7 11.86 21.40 -1.25
C ALA A 7 11.55 21.78 0.21
N ASN A 8 11.13 20.84 1.04
CA ASN A 8 10.96 21.04 2.48
C ASN A 8 12.19 20.68 3.30
N ALA A 9 13.09 19.85 2.76
CA ALA A 9 14.21 19.30 3.50
C ALA A 9 15.54 20.03 3.22
N VAL A 10 15.75 20.54 1.99
CA VAL A 10 17.02 21.18 1.60
C VAL A 10 16.92 22.70 1.64
N ASP A 11 18.06 23.36 1.87
CA ASP A 11 18.16 24.82 1.73
C ASP A 11 18.28 25.18 0.24
N LEU A 12 17.19 25.72 -0.34
CA LEU A 12 17.13 26.09 -1.75
C LEU A 12 18.07 27.25 -2.16
N ARG A 13 18.76 27.88 -1.20
CA ARG A 13 19.85 28.82 -1.49
C ARG A 13 21.16 28.10 -1.84
N GLN A 14 21.31 26.84 -1.44
CA GLN A 14 22.49 26.01 -1.68
C GLN A 14 22.25 24.88 -2.68
N CYS A 15 21.00 24.43 -2.82
CA CYS A 15 20.60 23.36 -3.73
C CYS A 15 19.48 23.85 -4.63
N SER A 16 19.57 23.67 -5.95
CA SER A 16 18.43 23.86 -6.85
C SER A 16 17.69 22.53 -7.07
N ILE A 17 16.39 22.60 -7.23
CA ILE A 17 15.56 21.45 -7.58
C ILE A 17 14.88 21.75 -8.92
N GLU A 18 15.20 20.91 -9.90
CA GLU A 18 14.61 20.94 -11.24
C GLU A 18 13.60 19.78 -11.36
N LEU A 19 12.37 20.05 -11.71
CA LEU A 19 11.32 19.04 -11.95
C LEU A 19 11.03 18.95 -13.44
N VAL A 20 11.38 17.84 -14.07
CA VAL A 20 11.05 17.58 -15.47
C VAL A 20 9.84 16.64 -15.52
N GLU A 21 8.77 17.09 -16.12
CA GLU A 21 7.53 16.32 -16.31
C GLU A 21 6.79 16.74 -17.57
N SER A 22 5.89 15.90 -18.07
CA SER A 22 5.05 16.23 -19.24
C SER A 22 3.58 16.05 -18.92
N ASP A 23 2.78 17.09 -19.17
CA ASP A 23 1.31 17.03 -19.11
C ASP A 23 0.74 16.09 -20.20
N GLU A 24 1.49 15.84 -21.30
CA GLU A 24 1.11 14.90 -22.36
C GLU A 24 1.15 13.44 -21.90
N ILE A 25 2.18 13.06 -21.12
CA ILE A 25 2.28 11.70 -20.55
C ILE A 25 1.24 11.51 -19.44
N GLY A 26 1.00 12.56 -18.66
CA GLY A 26 0.02 12.55 -17.58
C GLY A 26 0.38 11.60 -16.44
N ILE A 27 -0.64 11.29 -15.63
CA ILE A 27 -0.54 10.42 -14.46
C ILE A 27 -1.45 9.21 -14.66
N ILE A 28 -1.02 8.04 -14.21
CA ILE A 28 -1.88 6.87 -14.08
C ILE A 28 -2.79 7.12 -12.86
N GLY A 29 -3.84 7.90 -13.05
CA GLY A 29 -4.75 8.32 -11.97
C GLY A 29 -6.04 7.51 -11.99
N VAL A 30 -6.12 6.47 -11.20
CA VAL A 30 -7.30 5.59 -11.11
C VAL A 30 -8.11 5.77 -9.82
N GLY A 31 -7.72 6.73 -8.97
CA GLY A 31 -8.10 6.80 -7.56
C GLY A 31 -7.14 5.94 -6.74
N GLU A 32 -6.51 6.57 -5.75
CA GLU A 32 -5.50 5.90 -4.92
C GLU A 32 -6.03 5.62 -3.52
N ALA A 33 -5.58 4.50 -2.97
CA ALA A 33 -5.76 4.16 -1.58
C ALA A 33 -4.39 4.14 -0.90
N THR A 34 -4.34 4.56 0.36
CA THR A 34 -3.12 4.63 1.15
C THR A 34 -3.20 3.80 2.42
N ILE A 35 -2.10 3.78 3.16
CA ILE A 35 -1.96 3.19 4.49
C ILE A 35 -1.54 4.29 5.49
N PRO A 36 -1.62 4.08 6.80
CA PRO A 36 -1.44 5.13 7.81
C PRO A 36 -0.11 5.89 7.77
N THR A 37 0.92 5.36 7.14
CA THR A 37 2.21 6.06 6.94
C THR A 37 2.09 7.36 6.14
N ILE A 38 0.98 7.58 5.41
CA ILE A 38 0.70 8.83 4.68
C ILE A 38 0.66 10.05 5.62
N HIS A 39 0.23 9.89 6.88
CA HIS A 39 0.17 10.99 7.85
C HIS A 39 1.55 11.57 8.11
N TRP A 40 2.52 10.70 8.37
CA TRP A 40 3.90 11.11 8.59
C TRP A 40 4.47 11.87 7.39
N PHE A 41 4.24 11.37 6.17
CA PHE A 41 4.71 12.04 4.96
C PHE A 41 4.05 13.41 4.77
N ASN A 42 2.74 13.50 4.93
CA ASN A 42 2.00 14.76 4.82
C ASN A 42 2.49 15.78 5.87
N GLN A 43 2.81 15.31 7.09
CA GLN A 43 3.37 16.17 8.14
C GLN A 43 4.76 16.73 7.74
N ILE A 44 5.66 15.88 7.20
CA ILE A 44 6.99 16.31 6.74
C ILE A 44 6.90 17.41 5.67
N ILE A 45 5.97 17.27 4.74
CA ILE A 45 5.78 18.28 3.67
C ILE A 45 4.86 19.42 4.08
N GLY A 46 4.44 19.46 5.35
CA GLY A 46 3.64 20.55 5.94
C GLY A 46 2.25 20.69 5.33
N LEU A 47 1.54 19.58 5.06
CA LEU A 47 0.17 19.61 4.58
C LEU A 47 -0.82 19.70 5.74
N ASP A 48 -1.77 20.64 5.64
CA ASP A 48 -2.98 20.63 6.46
C ASP A 48 -3.94 19.54 5.98
N GLU A 49 -4.46 18.74 6.91
CA GLU A 49 -5.31 17.59 6.59
C GLU A 49 -6.62 18.00 5.91
N ARG A 50 -7.25 19.09 6.36
CA ARG A 50 -8.54 19.56 5.81
C ARG A 50 -8.35 20.12 4.41
N GLU A 51 -7.27 20.87 4.21
CA GLU A 51 -6.89 21.36 2.89
C GLU A 51 -6.60 20.20 1.94
N PHE A 52 -5.79 19.24 2.36
CA PHE A 52 -5.49 18.04 1.58
C PHE A 52 -6.78 17.30 1.18
N MET A 53 -7.69 17.04 2.10
CA MET A 53 -8.94 16.34 1.81
C MET A 53 -9.84 17.08 0.82
N ARG A 54 -9.90 18.41 0.93
CA ARG A 54 -10.68 19.25 0.02
C ARG A 54 -10.09 19.24 -1.39
N GLU A 55 -8.77 19.50 -1.49
CA GLU A 55 -8.06 19.62 -2.78
C GLU A 55 -7.99 18.29 -3.54
N THR A 56 -7.92 17.16 -2.83
CA THR A 56 -7.76 15.83 -3.43
C THR A 56 -9.06 15.01 -3.49
N LYS A 57 -10.18 15.57 -2.99
CA LYS A 57 -11.47 14.88 -2.87
C LYS A 57 -11.36 13.58 -2.07
N ALA A 58 -10.51 13.61 -1.04
CA ALA A 58 -10.19 12.44 -0.25
C ALA A 58 -11.36 11.99 0.65
N THR A 59 -11.36 10.70 0.97
CA THR A 59 -12.20 10.08 2.00
C THR A 59 -11.34 9.35 3.00
N PHE A 60 -11.83 9.11 4.22
CA PHE A 60 -11.09 8.32 5.21
C PHE A 60 -11.16 6.83 4.89
N LYS A 61 -10.09 6.12 5.27
CA LYS A 61 -9.94 4.69 5.06
C LYS A 61 -9.51 4.03 6.38
N LEU A 62 -10.28 3.04 6.84
CA LEU A 62 -10.04 2.29 8.08
C LEU A 62 -9.39 0.92 7.85
N GLY A 63 -9.37 0.46 6.60
CA GLY A 63 -8.82 -0.85 6.24
C GLY A 63 -9.14 -1.24 4.81
N ILE A 64 -8.96 -2.53 4.52
CA ILE A 64 -9.24 -3.14 3.22
C ILE A 64 -10.16 -4.34 3.44
N GLU A 65 -11.30 -4.38 2.77
CA GLU A 65 -12.18 -5.55 2.74
C GLU A 65 -11.77 -6.46 1.59
N PHE A 66 -11.43 -7.69 1.91
CA PHE A 66 -11.14 -8.78 0.97
C PHE A 66 -12.39 -9.62 0.79
N PHE A 67 -13.08 -9.46 -0.33
CA PHE A 67 -14.34 -10.15 -0.61
C PHE A 67 -14.14 -11.28 -1.62
N GLY A 68 -14.64 -12.48 -1.29
CA GLY A 68 -14.52 -13.65 -2.15
C GLY A 68 -13.15 -14.34 -2.13
N TRP A 69 -12.24 -13.96 -1.24
CA TRP A 69 -10.91 -14.57 -1.10
C TRP A 69 -10.94 -15.84 -0.25
N SER A 70 -11.77 -15.88 0.78
CA SER A 70 -11.96 -17.04 1.67
C SER A 70 -13.12 -17.95 1.28
N GLY A 71 -13.76 -17.68 0.15
CA GLY A 71 -14.88 -18.43 -0.39
C GLY A 71 -15.93 -17.52 -1.03
N PRO A 72 -16.84 -18.08 -1.86
CA PRO A 72 -17.88 -17.28 -2.50
C PRO A 72 -18.74 -16.54 -1.48
N ARG A 73 -18.92 -15.21 -1.68
CA ARG A 73 -19.73 -14.33 -0.81
C ARG A 73 -19.23 -14.19 0.64
N GLN A 74 -18.02 -14.66 0.96
CA GLN A 74 -17.36 -14.43 2.24
C GLN A 74 -16.33 -13.32 2.09
N GLY A 75 -16.08 -12.57 3.16
CA GLY A 75 -15.08 -11.53 3.17
C GLY A 75 -14.55 -11.28 4.58
N TYR A 76 -13.33 -10.81 4.65
CA TYR A 76 -12.70 -10.34 5.87
C TYR A 76 -12.15 -8.93 5.64
N LEU A 77 -11.91 -8.21 6.73
CA LEU A 77 -11.35 -6.88 6.70
C LEU A 77 -9.96 -6.87 7.36
N HIS A 78 -8.97 -6.40 6.61
CA HIS A 78 -7.65 -6.08 7.16
C HIS A 78 -7.67 -4.63 7.67
N PRO A 79 -7.80 -4.40 9.01
CA PRO A 79 -7.93 -3.07 9.57
C PRO A 79 -6.57 -2.40 9.78
N PHE A 80 -6.56 -1.08 9.79
CA PHE A 80 -5.37 -0.30 10.18
C PHE A 80 -5.21 -0.12 11.70
N GLY A 81 -6.25 -0.47 12.45
CA GLY A 81 -6.24 -0.44 13.90
C GLY A 81 -5.75 -1.74 14.53
N ARG A 82 -5.75 -1.75 15.84
CA ARG A 82 -5.35 -2.92 16.63
C ARG A 82 -6.56 -3.78 16.97
N TYR A 83 -6.27 -5.03 17.32
CA TYR A 83 -7.22 -5.96 17.93
C TYR A 83 -7.07 -5.90 19.45
N GLY A 84 -8.16 -5.61 20.17
CA GLY A 84 -8.18 -5.53 21.61
C GLY A 84 -7.01 -4.76 22.24
N PHE A 85 -6.62 -5.14 23.46
CA PHE A 85 -5.44 -4.61 24.13
C PHE A 85 -4.47 -5.72 24.49
N PRO A 86 -3.16 -5.52 24.29
CA PRO A 86 -2.18 -6.44 24.84
C PRO A 86 -2.22 -6.39 26.37
N SER A 87 -2.02 -7.53 27.02
CA SER A 87 -1.91 -7.61 28.46
C SER A 87 -0.91 -8.68 28.87
N ASP A 88 -0.29 -8.47 30.02
CA ASP A 88 0.63 -9.43 30.64
C ASP A 88 1.81 -9.86 29.71
N GLY A 89 2.28 -8.92 28.87
CA GLY A 89 3.37 -9.16 27.94
C GLY A 89 3.03 -10.06 26.73
N VAL A 90 1.73 -10.39 26.55
CA VAL A 90 1.25 -11.25 25.45
C VAL A 90 0.33 -10.47 24.54
N SER A 91 0.49 -10.62 23.23
CA SER A 91 -0.38 -10.00 22.23
C SER A 91 -1.81 -10.53 22.33
N PHE A 92 -2.80 -9.68 22.07
CA PHE A 92 -4.23 -9.99 22.19
C PHE A 92 -4.65 -11.26 21.41
N GLN A 93 -4.09 -11.46 20.23
CA GLN A 93 -4.42 -12.61 19.38
C GLN A 93 -4.21 -13.96 20.07
N HIS A 94 -3.26 -14.08 20.99
CA HIS A 94 -3.05 -15.34 21.72
C HIS A 94 -4.16 -15.62 22.76
N ARG A 95 -4.78 -14.57 23.32
CA ARG A 95 -5.98 -14.72 24.15
C ARG A 95 -7.13 -15.30 23.34
N TRP A 96 -7.33 -14.74 22.14
CA TRP A 96 -8.36 -15.22 21.22
C TRP A 96 -8.06 -16.64 20.74
N LEU A 97 -6.81 -16.97 20.36
CA LEU A 97 -6.42 -18.32 19.96
C LEU A 97 -6.67 -19.35 21.06
N LYS A 98 -6.28 -19.07 22.31
CA LYS A 98 -6.55 -19.95 23.46
C LYS A 98 -8.05 -20.23 23.59
N ALA A 99 -8.88 -19.20 23.55
CA ALA A 99 -10.33 -19.36 23.64
C ALA A 99 -10.91 -20.09 22.40
N ARG A 100 -10.41 -19.81 21.20
CA ARG A 100 -10.83 -20.46 19.95
C ARG A 100 -10.55 -21.96 19.99
N LEU A 101 -9.37 -22.36 20.43
CA LEU A 101 -9.01 -23.77 20.61
C LEU A 101 -9.81 -24.43 21.74
N GLY A 102 -10.24 -23.66 22.72
CA GLY A 102 -11.17 -24.10 23.78
C GLY A 102 -12.65 -24.11 23.38
N GLY A 103 -12.99 -23.83 22.09
CA GLY A 103 -14.35 -23.91 21.57
C GLY A 103 -15.09 -22.58 21.39
N LEU A 104 -14.44 -21.43 21.59
CA LEU A 104 -15.04 -20.12 21.26
C LEU A 104 -15.30 -20.02 19.76
N ASP A 105 -16.53 -19.68 19.36
CA ASP A 105 -16.92 -19.52 17.94
C ASP A 105 -17.10 -18.05 17.52
N ASP A 106 -16.40 -17.13 18.18
CA ASP A 106 -16.39 -15.71 17.82
C ASP A 106 -15.47 -15.42 16.64
N ASN A 107 -15.89 -14.47 15.78
CA ASN A 107 -15.04 -13.96 14.73
C ASN A 107 -13.94 -13.05 15.31
N PHE A 108 -12.69 -13.24 14.89
CA PHE A 108 -11.56 -12.42 15.30
C PHE A 108 -11.77 -10.93 14.96
N GLU A 109 -12.47 -10.64 13.87
CA GLU A 109 -12.79 -9.27 13.43
C GLU A 109 -13.64 -8.48 14.45
N ASP A 110 -14.43 -9.14 15.29
CA ASP A 110 -15.30 -8.50 16.30
C ASP A 110 -14.47 -7.77 17.38
N TYR A 111 -13.19 -8.08 17.46
CA TYR A 111 -12.25 -7.49 18.41
C TYR A 111 -11.46 -6.32 17.85
N SER A 112 -11.83 -5.79 16.67
CA SER A 112 -11.26 -4.59 16.06
C SER A 112 -12.30 -3.49 15.95
N LEU A 113 -12.10 -2.37 16.68
CA LEU A 113 -12.97 -1.21 16.56
C LEU A 113 -12.98 -0.63 15.12
N ASN A 114 -11.82 -0.67 14.43
CA ASN A 114 -11.74 -0.28 13.02
C ASN A 114 -12.68 -1.11 12.15
N THR A 115 -12.68 -2.42 12.31
CA THR A 115 -13.49 -3.34 11.50
C THR A 115 -14.98 -3.11 11.75
N VAL A 116 -15.39 -3.05 13.01
CA VAL A 116 -16.80 -2.86 13.38
C VAL A 116 -17.30 -1.48 12.93
N ALA A 117 -16.52 -0.43 13.10
CA ALA A 117 -16.84 0.92 12.61
C ALA A 117 -16.90 0.98 11.09
N ALA A 118 -15.93 0.38 10.39
CA ALA A 118 -15.87 0.36 8.94
C ALA A 118 -17.12 -0.30 8.32
N ARG A 119 -17.50 -1.49 8.81
CA ARG A 119 -18.70 -2.21 8.36
C ARG A 119 -19.99 -1.43 8.64
N ALA A 120 -20.02 -0.63 9.71
CA ALA A 120 -21.14 0.25 10.04
C ALA A 120 -21.12 1.61 9.28
N GLY A 121 -20.16 1.85 8.40
CA GLY A 121 -20.02 3.12 7.68
C GLY A 121 -19.69 4.31 8.60
N LYS A 122 -19.00 4.06 9.70
CA LYS A 122 -18.68 5.03 10.74
C LYS A 122 -17.20 5.35 10.78
N PHE A 123 -16.87 6.52 11.36
CA PHE A 123 -15.49 6.98 11.49
C PHE A 123 -15.34 7.83 12.75
N GLN A 124 -14.14 7.81 13.32
CA GLN A 124 -13.67 8.77 14.32
C GLN A 124 -12.16 8.82 14.30
N PHE A 125 -11.59 9.97 14.63
CA PHE A 125 -10.16 10.12 14.83
C PHE A 125 -9.67 9.33 16.06
N PRO A 126 -8.44 8.79 16.01
CA PRO A 126 -7.84 8.14 17.17
C PRO A 126 -7.77 9.06 18.38
N SER A 127 -7.94 8.50 19.56
CA SER A 127 -7.73 9.22 20.83
C SER A 127 -6.25 9.20 21.23
N ASN A 128 -5.78 10.29 21.83
CA ASN A 128 -4.45 10.34 22.43
C ASN A 128 -4.40 9.68 23.84
N ASP A 129 -5.55 9.37 24.46
CA ASP A 129 -5.56 8.60 25.70
C ASP A 129 -5.37 7.11 25.40
N PRO A 130 -4.22 6.50 25.76
CA PRO A 130 -3.93 5.11 25.44
C PRO A 130 -4.86 4.09 26.09
N ARG A 131 -5.65 4.50 27.09
CA ARG A 131 -6.66 3.66 27.77
C ARG A 131 -7.98 3.64 27.03
N SER A 132 -8.20 4.55 26.11
CA SER A 132 -9.42 4.62 25.30
C SER A 132 -9.40 3.56 24.19
N LEU A 133 -10.51 2.88 23.95
CA LEU A 133 -10.68 2.03 22.75
C LEU A 133 -10.41 2.81 21.45
N MET A 134 -10.70 4.10 21.41
CA MET A 134 -10.43 4.95 20.27
C MET A 134 -8.93 5.12 19.98
N ALA A 135 -8.04 4.87 20.96
CA ALA A 135 -6.59 4.84 20.73
C ALA A 135 -6.14 3.60 19.95
N THR A 136 -7.01 2.59 19.78
CA THR A 136 -6.73 1.43 18.94
C THR A 136 -7.01 1.68 17.46
N MET A 137 -7.70 2.77 17.13
CA MET A 137 -8.03 3.11 15.74
C MET A 137 -6.81 3.60 14.95
N GLY A 138 -6.75 3.20 13.69
CA GLY A 138 -5.83 3.73 12.71
C GLY A 138 -6.58 4.10 11.44
N TYR A 139 -6.11 5.08 10.68
CA TYR A 139 -6.76 5.48 9.45
C TYR A 139 -5.74 5.96 8.40
N ALA A 140 -6.19 5.99 7.17
CA ALA A 140 -5.51 6.55 6.03
C ALA A 140 -6.55 7.22 5.11
N TYR A 141 -6.23 7.37 3.82
CA TYR A 141 -7.12 8.05 2.88
C TYR A 141 -7.27 7.27 1.58
N HIS A 142 -8.43 7.48 0.94
CA HIS A 142 -8.55 7.38 -0.51
C HIS A 142 -8.49 8.79 -1.08
N PHE A 143 -7.86 9.00 -2.23
CA PHE A 143 -7.83 10.30 -2.89
C PHE A 143 -7.65 10.20 -4.40
N ASP A 144 -7.92 11.30 -5.10
CA ASP A 144 -7.65 11.41 -6.53
C ASP A 144 -6.16 11.75 -6.75
N ALA A 145 -5.42 10.81 -7.36
CA ALA A 145 -3.98 10.96 -7.59
C ALA A 145 -3.63 12.16 -8.47
N SER A 146 -4.48 12.47 -9.47
CA SER A 146 -4.26 13.58 -10.38
C SER A 146 -4.43 14.93 -9.66
N LEU A 147 -5.41 15.02 -8.75
CA LEU A 147 -5.60 16.18 -7.90
C LEU A 147 -4.44 16.34 -6.92
N TYR A 148 -3.99 15.23 -6.31
CA TYR A 148 -2.87 15.24 -5.37
C TYR A 148 -1.56 15.68 -6.04
N ALA A 149 -1.28 15.18 -7.25
CA ALA A 149 -0.09 15.58 -7.98
C ALA A 149 -0.10 17.07 -8.34
N ARG A 150 -1.25 17.61 -8.81
CA ARG A 150 -1.40 19.05 -9.08
C ARG A 150 -1.21 19.90 -7.82
N TYR A 151 -1.81 19.47 -6.71
CA TYR A 151 -1.68 20.15 -5.42
C TYR A 151 -0.22 20.19 -4.96
N LEU A 152 0.50 19.06 -5.03
CA LEU A 152 1.92 18.99 -4.66
C LEU A 152 2.81 19.79 -5.61
N ARG A 153 2.50 19.81 -6.92
CA ARG A 153 3.23 20.62 -7.91
C ARG A 153 3.17 22.10 -7.54
N GLY A 154 1.97 22.66 -7.39
CA GLY A 154 1.81 24.05 -7.03
C GLY A 154 2.53 24.45 -5.74
N ARG A 155 2.51 23.57 -4.72
CA ARG A 155 3.25 23.81 -3.48
C ARG A 155 4.77 23.74 -3.67
N SER A 156 5.25 22.86 -4.54
CA SER A 156 6.68 22.74 -4.85
C SER A 156 7.20 23.97 -5.59
N GLU A 157 6.48 24.43 -6.61
CA GLU A 157 6.79 25.64 -7.37
C GLU A 157 6.77 26.88 -6.48
N ALA A 158 5.77 27.02 -5.60
CA ALA A 158 5.68 28.11 -4.63
C ALA A 158 6.87 28.15 -3.65
N LYS A 159 7.55 27.02 -3.44
CA LYS A 159 8.79 26.92 -2.64
C LYS A 159 10.07 27.16 -3.44
N GLY A 160 10.00 27.32 -4.77
CA GLY A 160 11.16 27.60 -5.61
C GLY A 160 11.67 26.41 -6.44
N VAL A 161 10.94 25.30 -6.50
CA VAL A 161 11.22 24.23 -7.46
C VAL A 161 10.96 24.77 -8.87
N ARG A 162 11.93 24.59 -9.78
CA ARG A 162 11.77 24.99 -11.20
C ARG A 162 11.21 23.82 -11.99
N ARG A 163 10.07 24.05 -12.64
CA ARG A 163 9.42 23.05 -13.50
C ARG A 163 9.80 23.24 -14.96
N HIS A 164 10.19 22.16 -15.60
CA HIS A 164 10.44 22.05 -17.03
C HIS A 164 9.37 21.14 -17.64
N GLU A 165 8.53 21.72 -18.50
CA GLU A 165 7.53 20.97 -19.26
C GLU A 165 8.19 20.33 -20.46
N GLY A 166 8.24 19.00 -20.51
CA GLY A 166 8.80 18.29 -21.66
C GLY A 166 9.02 16.82 -21.42
N ILE A 167 9.29 16.10 -22.51
CA ILE A 167 9.60 14.67 -22.49
C ILE A 167 11.11 14.51 -22.60
N VAL A 168 11.71 13.73 -21.71
CA VAL A 168 13.15 13.40 -21.77
C VAL A 168 13.39 12.46 -22.96
N GLU A 169 14.20 12.91 -23.91
CA GLU A 169 14.59 12.15 -25.11
C GLU A 169 16.07 11.78 -25.14
N GLY A 170 16.91 12.51 -24.39
CA GLY A 170 18.34 12.26 -24.33
C GLY A 170 18.88 12.28 -22.90
N ILE A 171 19.86 11.44 -22.64
CA ILE A 171 20.57 11.33 -21.37
C ILE A 171 22.05 11.34 -21.64
N VAL A 172 22.79 12.23 -20.99
CA VAL A 172 24.24 12.34 -21.11
C VAL A 172 24.89 11.76 -19.87
N GLN A 173 25.92 10.94 -20.06
CA GLN A 173 26.71 10.35 -19.00
C GLN A 173 28.16 10.79 -19.09
N HIS A 174 28.79 11.00 -17.94
CA HIS A 174 30.22 11.24 -17.87
C HIS A 174 31.01 10.01 -18.37
N PRO A 175 31.94 10.17 -19.33
CA PRO A 175 32.56 9.03 -20.04
C PRO A 175 33.38 8.10 -19.13
N GLU A 176 33.97 8.61 -18.06
CA GLU A 176 34.80 7.83 -17.15
C GLU A 176 34.01 7.23 -15.98
N THR A 177 33.16 8.03 -15.33
CA THR A 177 32.39 7.59 -14.14
C THR A 177 31.06 6.93 -14.51
N GLY A 178 30.51 7.28 -15.66
CA GLY A 178 29.20 6.88 -16.11
C GLY A 178 28.07 7.49 -15.26
N PHE A 179 28.35 8.57 -14.50
CA PHE A 179 27.32 9.35 -13.82
C PHE A 179 26.46 10.09 -14.86
N VAL A 180 25.17 10.18 -14.62
CA VAL A 180 24.30 11.03 -15.42
C VAL A 180 24.66 12.50 -15.12
N THR A 181 24.86 13.30 -16.17
CA THR A 181 25.22 14.73 -16.06
C THR A 181 24.13 15.66 -16.57
N GLU A 182 23.41 15.24 -17.62
CA GLU A 182 22.41 16.06 -18.27
C GLU A 182 21.22 15.24 -18.77
N LEU A 183 20.06 15.90 -18.78
CA LEU A 183 18.86 15.44 -19.49
C LEU A 183 18.55 16.40 -20.64
N ARG A 184 18.12 15.87 -21.77
CA ARG A 184 17.67 16.69 -22.92
C ARG A 184 16.19 16.40 -23.19
N THR A 185 15.42 17.47 -23.32
CA THR A 185 13.97 17.35 -23.57
C THR A 185 13.65 17.54 -25.05
N ASN A 186 12.46 17.06 -25.45
CA ASN A 186 11.89 17.27 -26.79
C ASN A 186 11.65 18.77 -27.12
N ARG A 187 11.81 19.67 -26.15
CA ARG A 187 11.72 21.13 -26.32
C ARG A 187 13.08 21.79 -26.48
N GLY A 188 14.16 21.00 -26.58
CA GLY A 188 15.52 21.49 -26.75
C GLY A 188 16.16 22.02 -25.48
N GLU A 189 15.53 21.84 -24.31
CA GLU A 189 16.12 22.22 -23.04
C GLU A 189 17.15 21.17 -22.59
N THR A 190 18.26 21.64 -22.00
CA THR A 190 19.25 20.80 -21.31
C THR A 190 19.22 21.11 -19.82
N ILE A 191 19.00 20.09 -19.02
CA ILE A 191 18.91 20.17 -17.55
C ILE A 191 20.05 19.36 -16.95
N SER A 192 20.99 20.04 -16.26
CA SER A 192 22.11 19.43 -15.59
C SER A 192 21.78 19.18 -14.12
N GLY A 193 22.43 18.19 -13.51
CA GLY A 193 22.26 17.88 -12.08
C GLY A 193 23.39 17.04 -11.50
N ASP A 194 23.58 17.13 -10.19
CA ASP A 194 24.52 16.30 -9.42
C ASP A 194 23.86 14.96 -9.00
N LEU A 195 22.55 14.99 -8.67
CA LEU A 195 21.75 13.85 -8.26
C LEU A 195 20.45 13.81 -9.08
N PHE A 196 20.08 12.65 -9.56
CA PHE A 196 18.85 12.45 -10.34
C PHE A 196 17.90 11.50 -9.62
N ILE A 197 16.64 11.94 -9.47
CA ILE A 197 15.57 11.10 -8.93
C ILE A 197 14.74 10.60 -10.11
N ASP A 198 14.90 9.32 -10.45
CA ASP A 198 14.14 8.70 -11.53
C ASP A 198 12.72 8.34 -11.06
N CYS A 199 11.74 9.14 -11.48
CA CYS A 199 10.30 8.90 -11.29
C CYS A 199 9.60 8.64 -12.63
N SER A 200 10.31 8.17 -13.66
CA SER A 200 9.83 8.02 -15.03
C SER A 200 8.89 6.80 -15.25
N GLY A 201 8.34 6.26 -14.17
CA GLY A 201 7.42 5.14 -14.23
C GLY A 201 8.11 3.81 -14.53
N MET A 202 7.37 2.82 -15.02
CA MET A 202 7.89 1.47 -15.25
C MET A 202 9.03 1.40 -16.27
N ARG A 203 9.18 2.45 -17.10
CA ARG A 203 10.29 2.54 -18.05
C ARG A 203 11.64 2.63 -17.33
N GLY A 204 11.72 3.40 -16.25
CA GLY A 204 12.96 3.65 -15.51
C GLY A 204 14.02 4.26 -16.44
N LEU A 205 13.70 5.42 -17.04
CA LEU A 205 14.51 6.03 -18.13
C LEU A 205 15.98 6.18 -17.76
N LEU A 206 16.28 6.53 -16.50
CA LEU A 206 17.64 6.72 -16.03
C LEU A 206 18.19 5.43 -15.43
N ILE A 207 17.46 4.84 -14.47
CA ILE A 207 17.95 3.68 -13.72
C ILE A 207 18.13 2.43 -14.61
N GLU A 208 17.28 2.24 -15.59
CA GLU A 208 17.37 1.14 -16.54
C GLU A 208 17.86 1.60 -17.91
N GLY A 209 17.21 2.62 -18.49
CA GLY A 209 17.52 3.05 -19.85
C GLY A 209 18.98 3.49 -20.01
N ALA A 210 19.50 4.31 -19.09
CA ALA A 210 20.88 4.77 -19.13
C ALA A 210 21.85 3.86 -18.34
N LEU A 211 21.48 3.44 -17.11
CA LEU A 211 22.39 2.73 -16.23
C LEU A 211 22.29 1.21 -16.27
N GLN A 212 21.34 0.64 -17.00
CA GLN A 212 21.15 -0.80 -17.22
C GLN A 212 21.23 -1.63 -15.93
N THR A 213 20.54 -1.16 -14.89
CA THR A 213 20.65 -1.69 -13.53
C THR A 213 20.12 -3.12 -13.41
N GLY A 214 19.22 -3.52 -14.31
CA GLY A 214 18.58 -4.82 -14.36
C GLY A 214 17.36 -4.93 -13.43
N PHE A 215 16.57 -5.96 -13.67
CA PHE A 215 15.28 -6.18 -13.01
C PHE A 215 15.21 -7.61 -12.46
N GLU A 216 14.60 -7.77 -11.31
CA GLU A 216 14.28 -9.03 -10.69
C GLU A 216 12.78 -9.27 -10.84
N ASP A 217 12.42 -10.29 -11.61
CA ASP A 217 11.06 -10.62 -11.98
C ASP A 217 10.41 -11.56 -10.96
N TRP A 218 9.23 -11.19 -10.48
CA TRP A 218 8.45 -11.94 -9.51
C TRP A 218 7.12 -12.45 -10.07
N SER A 219 6.95 -12.44 -11.39
CA SER A 219 5.71 -12.87 -12.06
C SER A 219 5.34 -14.33 -11.78
N HIS A 220 6.31 -15.17 -11.40
CA HIS A 220 6.04 -16.55 -11.00
C HIS A 220 5.29 -16.67 -9.68
N TRP A 221 5.41 -15.70 -8.77
CA TRP A 221 4.64 -15.63 -7.53
C TRP A 221 3.40 -14.76 -7.65
N LEU A 222 3.49 -13.68 -8.42
CA LEU A 222 2.45 -12.67 -8.62
C LEU A 222 2.13 -12.61 -10.12
N PRO A 223 1.26 -13.52 -10.61
CA PRO A 223 1.10 -13.75 -12.05
C PRO A 223 0.27 -12.69 -12.77
N CYS A 224 -0.31 -11.74 -12.03
CA CYS A 224 -1.02 -10.62 -12.65
C CYS A 224 -0.04 -9.70 -13.38
N ASP A 225 -0.36 -9.37 -14.63
CA ASP A 225 0.46 -8.56 -15.52
C ASP A 225 -0.30 -7.40 -16.15
N ARG A 226 -1.60 -7.30 -15.89
CA ARG A 226 -2.48 -6.26 -16.44
C ARG A 226 -3.49 -5.78 -15.42
N ALA A 227 -3.93 -4.55 -15.64
CA ALA A 227 -5.12 -4.01 -15.01
C ALA A 227 -5.98 -3.29 -16.06
N VAL A 228 -7.28 -3.48 -16.00
CA VAL A 228 -8.24 -2.61 -16.67
C VAL A 228 -8.83 -1.67 -15.61
N ALA A 229 -8.87 -0.37 -15.86
CA ALA A 229 -9.31 0.64 -14.91
C ALA A 229 -10.39 1.54 -15.51
N VAL A 230 -11.42 1.86 -14.73
CA VAL A 230 -12.48 2.78 -15.13
C VAL A 230 -13.12 3.43 -13.90
N PRO A 231 -13.27 4.75 -13.85
CA PRO A 231 -14.07 5.41 -12.81
C PRO A 231 -15.57 5.22 -13.10
N CYS A 232 -16.39 5.10 -12.03
CA CYS A 232 -17.84 5.13 -12.16
C CYS A 232 -18.45 6.22 -11.30
N ALA A 233 -19.71 6.57 -11.62
CA ALA A 233 -20.48 7.51 -10.83
C ALA A 233 -20.67 7.00 -9.39
N LYS A 234 -20.64 7.92 -8.45
CA LYS A 234 -20.95 7.66 -7.05
C LYS A 234 -22.47 7.43 -6.91
N VAL A 235 -22.85 6.30 -6.33
CA VAL A 235 -24.26 5.92 -6.13
C VAL A 235 -24.71 5.95 -4.67
N ALA A 236 -23.75 5.97 -3.72
CA ALA A 236 -24.02 5.97 -2.29
C ALA A 236 -22.95 6.77 -1.52
N ALA A 237 -23.16 6.94 -0.21
CA ALA A 237 -22.14 7.46 0.68
C ALA A 237 -20.88 6.59 0.60
N PRO A 238 -19.66 7.21 0.60
CA PRO A 238 -18.43 6.46 0.50
C PRO A 238 -18.20 5.60 1.75
N THR A 239 -17.89 4.32 1.53
CA THR A 239 -17.49 3.43 2.62
C THR A 239 -16.08 3.79 3.11
N PRO A 240 -15.79 3.71 4.44
CA PRO A 240 -14.46 4.01 4.97
C PRO A 240 -13.47 2.84 4.80
N TYR A 241 -13.50 2.15 3.67
CA TYR A 241 -12.56 1.07 3.34
C TYR A 241 -12.47 0.86 1.83
N THR A 242 -11.31 0.38 1.37
CA THR A 242 -11.16 -0.17 0.02
C THR A 242 -11.77 -1.56 -0.01
N ARG A 243 -12.44 -1.94 -1.09
CA ARG A 243 -12.81 -3.33 -1.33
C ARG A 243 -11.93 -3.95 -2.40
N ALA A 244 -11.32 -5.09 -2.09
CA ALA A 244 -10.59 -5.97 -3.00
C ALA A 244 -11.42 -7.24 -3.21
N SER A 245 -12.08 -7.36 -4.35
CA SER A 245 -12.95 -8.51 -4.66
C SER A 245 -12.22 -9.51 -5.55
N ALA A 246 -12.04 -10.76 -5.08
CA ALA A 246 -11.47 -11.82 -5.89
C ALA A 246 -12.37 -12.11 -7.09
N ARG A 247 -11.75 -12.31 -8.27
CA ARG A 247 -12.37 -12.65 -9.54
C ARG A 247 -11.74 -13.93 -10.09
N GLU A 248 -12.20 -14.41 -11.21
CA GLU A 248 -11.75 -15.64 -11.85
C GLU A 248 -10.21 -15.69 -12.05
N ALA A 249 -9.61 -14.61 -12.52
CA ALA A 249 -8.19 -14.56 -12.86
C ALA A 249 -7.48 -13.33 -12.28
N GLY A 250 -7.80 -12.96 -11.03
CA GLY A 250 -7.26 -11.80 -10.34
C GLY A 250 -8.25 -11.17 -9.38
N TRP A 251 -8.19 -9.85 -9.18
CA TRP A 251 -9.00 -9.16 -8.19
C TRP A 251 -9.37 -7.74 -8.64
N GLN A 252 -10.54 -7.29 -8.23
CA GLN A 252 -11.09 -5.97 -8.56
C GLN A 252 -11.01 -5.05 -7.34
N TRP A 253 -10.43 -3.84 -7.50
CA TRP A 253 -10.51 -2.81 -6.48
C TRP A 253 -11.74 -1.92 -6.66
N ARG A 254 -12.22 -1.39 -5.55
CA ARG A 254 -13.22 -0.35 -5.44
C ARG A 254 -12.75 0.68 -4.42
N ILE A 255 -12.51 1.90 -4.87
CA ILE A 255 -11.97 3.02 -4.07
C ILE A 255 -12.99 4.16 -4.09
N PRO A 256 -13.73 4.39 -2.98
CA PRO A 256 -14.77 5.41 -2.92
C PRO A 256 -14.16 6.79 -2.62
N LEU A 257 -14.36 7.74 -3.52
CA LEU A 257 -13.98 9.14 -3.37
C LEU A 257 -15.22 10.02 -3.12
N GLN A 258 -15.02 11.31 -2.80
CA GLN A 258 -16.14 12.23 -2.59
C GLN A 258 -17.00 12.42 -3.85
N HIS A 259 -16.41 12.41 -5.04
CA HIS A 259 -17.04 12.77 -6.32
C HIS A 259 -17.27 11.58 -7.26
N ARG A 260 -16.56 10.48 -7.11
CA ARG A 260 -16.63 9.29 -7.96
C ARG A 260 -16.16 8.05 -7.21
N THR A 261 -16.32 6.87 -7.81
CA THR A 261 -15.66 5.65 -7.33
C THR A 261 -14.60 5.21 -8.34
N GLY A 262 -13.36 5.02 -7.88
CA GLY A 262 -12.30 4.42 -8.67
C GLY A 262 -12.45 2.90 -8.68
N ASN A 263 -12.39 2.29 -9.85
CA ASN A 263 -12.49 0.84 -10.02
C ASN A 263 -11.43 0.34 -10.99
N GLY A 264 -11.01 -0.91 -10.80
CA GLY A 264 -10.23 -1.63 -11.79
C GLY A 264 -10.09 -3.08 -11.41
N TYR A 265 -9.75 -3.88 -12.40
CA TYR A 265 -9.52 -5.31 -12.29
C TYR A 265 -8.06 -5.61 -12.65
N VAL A 266 -7.29 -6.04 -11.64
CA VAL A 266 -5.93 -6.59 -11.78
C VAL A 266 -6.08 -8.05 -12.16
N TYR A 267 -5.47 -8.48 -13.28
CA TYR A 267 -5.64 -9.83 -13.79
C TYR A 267 -4.38 -10.37 -14.48
N SER A 268 -4.34 -11.68 -14.60
CA SER A 268 -3.31 -12.38 -15.35
C SER A 268 -3.76 -12.65 -16.77
N SER A 269 -3.05 -12.10 -17.74
CA SER A 269 -3.34 -12.32 -19.18
C SER A 269 -3.12 -13.76 -19.64
N GLY A 270 -2.43 -14.58 -18.84
CA GLY A 270 -2.30 -16.00 -19.07
C GLY A 270 -3.56 -16.81 -18.77
N PHE A 271 -4.52 -16.23 -18.04
CA PHE A 271 -5.75 -16.93 -17.62
C PHE A 271 -7.04 -16.27 -18.09
N ILE A 272 -7.02 -15.00 -18.48
CA ILE A 272 -8.19 -14.28 -19.02
C ILE A 272 -7.75 -13.25 -20.08
N GLY A 273 -8.54 -13.10 -21.13
CA GLY A 273 -8.28 -12.08 -22.16
C GLY A 273 -8.76 -10.69 -21.74
N ASP A 274 -8.19 -9.65 -22.39
CA ASP A 274 -8.46 -8.23 -22.08
C ASP A 274 -9.96 -7.87 -22.19
N ASP A 275 -10.65 -8.38 -23.20
CA ASP A 275 -12.09 -8.10 -23.42
C ASP A 275 -12.96 -8.73 -22.34
N ALA A 276 -12.65 -9.96 -21.94
CA ALA A 276 -13.39 -10.66 -20.88
C ALA A 276 -13.12 -10.01 -19.51
N ALA A 277 -11.89 -9.59 -19.23
CA ALA A 277 -11.55 -8.85 -18.02
C ALA A 277 -12.28 -7.49 -17.98
N THR A 278 -12.34 -6.79 -19.11
CA THR A 278 -13.07 -5.53 -19.26
C THR A 278 -14.57 -5.71 -19.03
N ALA A 279 -15.16 -6.72 -19.65
CA ALA A 279 -16.59 -7.04 -19.46
C ALA A 279 -16.89 -7.40 -18.00
N THR A 280 -16.01 -8.16 -17.35
CA THR A 280 -16.13 -8.50 -15.92
C THR A 280 -16.09 -7.25 -15.05
N LEU A 281 -15.17 -6.31 -15.31
CA LEU A 281 -15.09 -5.05 -14.57
C LEU A 281 -16.38 -4.24 -14.73
N LEU A 282 -16.82 -4.02 -15.97
CA LEU A 282 -18.00 -3.20 -16.28
C LEU A 282 -19.28 -3.77 -15.67
N ALA A 283 -19.45 -5.08 -15.66
CA ALA A 283 -20.59 -5.77 -15.06
C ALA A 283 -20.63 -5.67 -13.51
N ASN A 284 -19.51 -5.26 -12.88
CA ASN A 284 -19.39 -5.18 -11.43
C ASN A 284 -19.14 -3.75 -10.92
N LEU A 285 -19.47 -2.74 -11.70
CA LEU A 285 -19.46 -1.34 -11.26
C LEU A 285 -20.71 -1.05 -10.42
N ASP A 286 -20.57 -0.16 -9.42
CA ASP A 286 -21.71 0.28 -8.61
C ASP A 286 -22.64 1.25 -9.38
N GLY A 287 -22.12 1.95 -10.39
CA GLY A 287 -22.84 2.95 -11.17
C GLY A 287 -22.30 3.08 -12.59
N PRO A 288 -22.89 3.98 -13.42
CA PRO A 288 -22.44 4.19 -14.78
C PRO A 288 -20.95 4.55 -14.88
N ALA A 289 -20.25 3.97 -15.85
CA ALA A 289 -18.87 4.33 -16.16
C ALA A 289 -18.78 5.82 -16.56
N LEU A 290 -17.74 6.51 -16.11
CA LEU A 290 -17.48 7.93 -16.38
C LEU A 290 -16.43 8.16 -17.46
N ALA A 291 -15.79 7.11 -17.94
CA ALA A 291 -14.78 7.14 -19.00
C ALA A 291 -14.70 5.77 -19.66
N ASP A 292 -13.98 5.69 -20.77
CA ASP A 292 -13.66 4.40 -21.40
C ASP A 292 -12.68 3.61 -20.53
N PRO A 293 -12.81 2.27 -20.48
CA PRO A 293 -11.85 1.40 -19.79
C PRO A 293 -10.45 1.53 -20.37
N ARG A 294 -9.45 1.66 -19.48
CA ARG A 294 -8.05 1.77 -19.86
C ARG A 294 -7.25 0.55 -19.39
N ILE A 295 -6.60 -0.13 -20.32
CA ILE A 295 -5.69 -1.24 -19.99
C ILE A 295 -4.31 -0.71 -19.65
N ILE A 296 -3.77 -1.17 -18.52
CA ILE A 296 -2.43 -0.86 -18.02
C ILE A 296 -1.67 -2.18 -17.93
N LYS A 297 -0.52 -2.26 -18.59
CA LYS A 297 0.38 -3.43 -18.54
C LYS A 297 1.48 -3.15 -17.52
N PHE A 298 1.82 -4.16 -16.74
CA PHE A 298 2.89 -4.05 -15.75
C PHE A 298 3.60 -5.41 -15.57
N ARG A 299 4.65 -5.41 -14.79
CA ARG A 299 5.36 -6.61 -14.36
C ARG A 299 5.71 -6.48 -12.89
N ALA A 300 5.32 -7.48 -12.09
CA ALA A 300 5.68 -7.53 -10.68
C ALA A 300 7.19 -7.78 -10.53
N GLY A 301 7.83 -7.01 -9.66
CA GLY A 301 9.26 -7.14 -9.42
C GLY A 301 9.91 -5.82 -9.02
N ARG A 302 11.24 -5.82 -8.92
CA ARG A 302 12.03 -4.65 -8.54
C ARG A 302 13.29 -4.49 -9.38
N ARG A 303 13.86 -3.29 -9.42
CA ARG A 303 15.23 -3.11 -9.89
C ARG A 303 16.20 -3.83 -8.95
N ARG A 304 17.28 -4.40 -9.51
CA ARG A 304 18.32 -5.05 -8.68
C ARG A 304 18.95 -4.06 -7.70
N ARG A 305 19.01 -2.78 -8.08
CA ARG A 305 19.43 -1.65 -7.25
C ARG A 305 18.44 -0.50 -7.47
N ALA A 306 17.90 0.04 -6.38
CA ALA A 306 17.06 1.24 -6.43
C ALA A 306 17.89 2.53 -6.52
N TRP A 307 19.15 2.47 -6.10
CA TRP A 307 20.14 3.53 -6.28
C TRP A 307 21.38 2.99 -6.98
N ASN A 308 21.69 3.58 -8.13
CA ASN A 308 22.89 3.24 -8.92
C ASN A 308 23.60 4.54 -9.33
N LYS A 309 24.90 4.65 -9.02
CA LYS A 309 25.69 5.87 -9.24
C LYS A 309 25.01 7.10 -8.60
N ASN A 310 24.69 8.13 -9.39
CA ASN A 310 23.97 9.31 -8.95
C ASN A 310 22.49 9.32 -9.34
N VAL A 311 21.91 8.14 -9.58
CA VAL A 311 20.48 8.00 -9.92
C VAL A 311 19.77 7.17 -8.85
N VAL A 312 18.72 7.74 -8.26
CA VAL A 312 17.81 7.08 -7.30
C VAL A 312 16.45 6.87 -7.96
N ALA A 313 16.07 5.62 -8.13
CA ALA A 313 14.74 5.27 -8.62
C ALA A 313 13.72 5.26 -7.48
N ILE A 314 12.62 6.00 -7.65
CA ILE A 314 11.53 6.10 -6.66
C ILE A 314 10.19 5.83 -7.35
N GLY A 315 9.35 5.02 -6.70
CA GLY A 315 8.07 4.60 -7.23
C GLY A 315 8.20 3.54 -8.32
N LEU A 316 7.40 3.63 -9.37
CA LEU A 316 7.33 2.60 -10.42
C LEU A 316 8.65 2.38 -11.17
N SER A 317 9.59 3.32 -11.13
CA SER A 317 10.93 3.16 -11.71
C SER A 317 11.82 2.22 -10.89
N SER A 318 11.60 2.13 -9.57
CA SER A 318 12.35 1.23 -8.68
C SER A 318 11.80 -0.20 -8.67
N GLY A 319 10.54 -0.38 -9.03
CA GLY A 319 9.83 -1.65 -9.05
C GLY A 319 8.32 -1.47 -8.99
N PHE A 320 7.59 -2.57 -9.12
CA PHE A 320 6.15 -2.57 -9.03
C PHE A 320 5.64 -3.80 -8.30
N LEU A 321 4.75 -3.57 -7.37
CA LEU A 321 3.86 -4.54 -6.76
C LEU A 321 2.43 -4.05 -6.94
N GLU A 322 1.54 -4.96 -7.28
CA GLU A 322 0.13 -4.62 -7.41
C GLU A 322 -0.44 -4.02 -6.11
N PRO A 323 -1.39 -3.06 -6.21
CA PRO A 323 -1.82 -2.26 -5.07
C PRO A 323 -2.84 -2.98 -4.15
N LEU A 324 -2.73 -4.31 -4.00
CA LEU A 324 -3.66 -5.13 -3.21
C LEU A 324 -3.76 -4.63 -1.77
N GLU A 325 -2.61 -4.30 -1.16
CA GLU A 325 -2.51 -3.76 0.19
C GLU A 325 -2.25 -2.24 0.23
N SER A 326 -2.48 -1.54 -0.91
CA SER A 326 -2.35 -0.09 -1.03
C SER A 326 -0.95 0.46 -0.73
N THR A 327 0.10 -0.29 -1.08
CA THR A 327 1.50 0.01 -0.74
C THR A 327 2.23 0.87 -1.77
N SER A 328 1.64 1.14 -2.96
CA SER A 328 2.33 1.88 -4.03
C SER A 328 2.77 3.29 -3.60
N ILE A 329 1.87 4.06 -2.98
CA ILE A 329 2.19 5.40 -2.47
C ILE A 329 3.16 5.32 -1.28
N HIS A 330 2.99 4.32 -0.41
CA HIS A 330 3.91 4.08 0.70
C HIS A 330 5.35 3.85 0.22
N LEU A 331 5.57 3.02 -0.79
CA LEU A 331 6.90 2.77 -1.34
C LEU A 331 7.56 4.03 -1.91
N ILE A 332 6.78 4.95 -2.49
CA ILE A 332 7.28 6.27 -2.89
C ILE A 332 7.71 7.06 -1.65
N GLN A 333 6.87 7.16 -0.64
CA GLN A 333 7.13 7.91 0.59
C GLN A 333 8.32 7.36 1.36
N SER A 334 8.40 6.04 1.50
CA SER A 334 9.48 5.33 2.17
C SER A 334 10.82 5.51 1.42
N GLY A 335 10.82 5.41 0.08
CA GLY A 335 11.99 5.68 -0.74
C GLY A 335 12.51 7.10 -0.56
N ILE A 336 11.61 8.09 -0.53
CA ILE A 336 11.96 9.49 -0.27
C ILE A 336 12.54 9.66 1.15
N ALA A 337 11.89 9.07 2.16
CA ALA A 337 12.35 9.15 3.55
C ALA A 337 13.75 8.57 3.74
N LYS A 338 13.99 7.41 3.15
CA LYS A 338 15.33 6.76 3.16
C LYS A 338 16.36 7.61 2.43
N LEU A 339 15.99 8.23 1.29
CA LEU A 339 16.87 9.14 0.59
C LEU A 339 17.22 10.36 1.46
N LEU A 340 16.23 10.97 2.14
CA LEU A 340 16.49 12.10 3.02
C LEU A 340 17.40 11.74 4.20
N SER A 341 17.22 10.55 4.78
CA SER A 341 18.09 10.08 5.88
C SER A 341 19.51 9.70 5.45
N LEU A 342 19.69 9.35 4.18
CA LEU A 342 20.94 8.96 3.55
C LEU A 342 21.34 9.94 2.45
N PHE A 343 21.00 11.24 2.62
CA PHE A 343 21.21 12.24 1.57
C PHE A 343 22.70 12.35 1.21
N PRO A 344 23.09 12.19 -0.07
CA PRO A 344 24.47 12.04 -0.46
C PRO A 344 25.24 13.37 -0.53
N THR A 345 26.55 13.25 -0.50
CA THR A 345 27.46 14.24 -1.11
C THR A 345 27.43 14.10 -2.63
N ARG A 346 28.08 15.02 -3.36
CA ARG A 346 28.16 14.96 -4.84
C ARG A 346 28.83 13.68 -5.36
N GLU A 347 29.65 13.03 -4.56
CA GLU A 347 30.37 11.82 -4.95
C GLU A 347 29.51 10.55 -4.85
N CYS A 348 28.36 10.61 -4.19
CA CYS A 348 27.46 9.47 -3.93
C CYS A 348 28.23 8.28 -3.34
N ASP A 349 28.74 8.44 -2.12
CA ASP A 349 29.54 7.42 -1.42
C ASP A 349 28.96 6.01 -1.53
N ALA A 350 29.81 5.04 -1.86
CA ALA A 350 29.40 3.68 -2.16
C ALA A 350 28.72 2.96 -0.97
N LEU A 351 29.10 3.26 0.28
CA LEU A 351 28.49 2.65 1.46
C LEU A 351 27.10 3.23 1.70
N THR A 352 26.91 4.53 1.47
CA THR A 352 25.60 5.20 1.53
C THR A 352 24.66 4.62 0.49
N VAL A 353 25.13 4.48 -0.75
CA VAL A 353 24.35 3.88 -1.85
C VAL A 353 23.96 2.43 -1.52
N GLU A 354 24.91 1.63 -1.00
CA GLU A 354 24.65 0.24 -0.64
C GLU A 354 23.66 0.13 0.53
N GLN A 355 23.79 0.99 1.55
CA GLN A 355 22.84 1.01 2.68
C GLN A 355 21.42 1.33 2.22
N TYR A 356 21.26 2.32 1.33
CA TYR A 356 19.94 2.63 0.73
C TYR A 356 19.35 1.41 0.01
N ASN A 357 20.15 0.77 -0.85
CA ASN A 357 19.72 -0.40 -1.60
C ASN A 357 19.31 -1.56 -0.67
N ARG A 358 20.06 -1.77 0.41
CA ARG A 358 19.77 -2.82 1.40
C ARG A 358 18.41 -2.61 2.07
N VAL A 359 18.13 -1.40 2.57
CA VAL A 359 16.88 -1.14 3.31
C VAL A 359 15.66 -1.07 2.40
N VAL A 360 15.80 -0.55 1.16
CA VAL A 360 14.71 -0.57 0.17
C VAL A 360 14.40 -1.99 -0.28
N ARG A 361 15.42 -2.81 -0.48
CA ARG A 361 15.25 -4.22 -0.85
C ARG A 361 14.51 -5.00 0.23
N ALA A 362 14.93 -4.90 1.48
CA ALA A 362 14.30 -5.63 2.60
C ALA A 362 12.81 -5.28 2.72
N GLU A 363 12.45 -4.00 2.58
CA GLU A 363 11.06 -3.55 2.66
C GLU A 363 10.19 -4.11 1.52
N ILE A 364 10.64 -3.99 0.27
CA ILE A 364 9.83 -4.43 -0.88
C ILE A 364 9.71 -5.96 -0.94
N GLU A 365 10.74 -6.71 -0.49
CA GLU A 365 10.70 -8.17 -0.35
C GLU A 365 9.69 -8.60 0.72
N GLY A 366 9.66 -7.94 1.88
CA GLY A 366 8.66 -8.19 2.92
C GLY A 366 7.22 -7.89 2.46
N ILE A 367 7.02 -6.83 1.68
CA ILE A 367 5.72 -6.52 1.07
C ILE A 367 5.34 -7.59 0.04
N LYS A 368 6.27 -8.01 -0.81
CA LYS A 368 6.06 -9.11 -1.77
C LYS A 368 5.57 -10.37 -1.06
N ASP A 369 6.23 -10.78 0.02
CA ASP A 369 5.85 -11.99 0.76
C ASP A 369 4.43 -11.89 1.33
N PHE A 370 4.06 -10.72 1.84
CA PHE A 370 2.71 -10.48 2.33
C PHE A 370 1.66 -10.52 1.21
N LEU A 371 1.97 -10.04 0.01
CA LEU A 371 1.08 -10.15 -1.14
C LEU A 371 0.96 -11.61 -1.61
N VAL A 372 2.06 -12.35 -1.68
CA VAL A 372 2.07 -13.77 -2.04
C VAL A 372 1.22 -14.59 -1.08
N LEU A 373 1.23 -14.27 0.23
CA LEU A 373 0.36 -14.89 1.22
C LEU A 373 -1.12 -14.85 0.79
N HIS A 374 -1.62 -13.71 0.32
CA HIS A 374 -3.02 -13.57 -0.10
C HIS A 374 -3.37 -14.52 -1.25
N TYR A 375 -2.51 -14.61 -2.25
CA TYR A 375 -2.71 -15.46 -3.42
C TYR A 375 -2.57 -16.95 -3.10
N HIS A 376 -1.63 -17.30 -2.23
CA HIS A 376 -1.35 -18.68 -1.88
C HIS A 376 -2.38 -19.27 -0.92
N SER A 377 -2.90 -18.46 0.00
CA SER A 377 -3.79 -18.94 1.09
C SER A 377 -5.24 -19.11 0.68
N THR A 378 -5.67 -18.58 -0.48
CA THR A 378 -7.07 -18.65 -0.91
C THR A 378 -7.52 -20.07 -1.26
N PRO A 379 -8.74 -20.51 -0.84
CA PRO A 379 -9.30 -21.81 -1.21
C PRO A 379 -9.94 -21.83 -2.62
N ARG A 380 -9.86 -20.77 -3.39
CA ARG A 380 -10.46 -20.66 -4.73
C ARG A 380 -9.89 -21.69 -5.69
N GLN A 381 -10.73 -22.22 -6.58
CA GLN A 381 -10.39 -23.36 -7.46
C GLN A 381 -10.17 -22.99 -8.93
N GLU A 382 -10.42 -21.72 -9.32
CA GLU A 382 -10.18 -21.30 -10.69
C GLU A 382 -8.69 -21.43 -11.06
N PRO A 383 -8.35 -21.63 -12.34
CA PRO A 383 -6.99 -22.02 -12.77
C PRO A 383 -5.87 -21.09 -12.27
N MET A 384 -6.08 -19.78 -12.27
CA MET A 384 -5.07 -18.83 -11.76
C MET A 384 -4.80 -19.06 -10.27
N TRP A 385 -5.85 -19.22 -9.47
CA TRP A 385 -5.71 -19.43 -8.01
C TRP A 385 -5.09 -20.78 -7.67
N ALA A 386 -5.42 -21.83 -8.45
CA ALA A 386 -4.77 -23.14 -8.35
C ALA A 386 -3.27 -23.02 -8.64
N HIS A 387 -2.91 -22.35 -9.74
CA HIS A 387 -1.51 -22.07 -10.07
C HIS A 387 -0.76 -21.36 -8.94
N CYS A 388 -1.34 -20.32 -8.34
CA CYS A 388 -0.72 -19.62 -7.22
C CYS A 388 -0.47 -20.52 -6.01
N ARG A 389 -1.41 -21.42 -5.66
CA ARG A 389 -1.24 -22.37 -4.56
C ARG A 389 -0.19 -23.45 -4.82
N GLU A 390 -0.03 -23.85 -6.07
CA GLU A 390 0.94 -24.88 -6.48
C GLU A 390 2.36 -24.33 -6.64
N THR A 391 2.51 -23.02 -6.82
CA THR A 391 3.81 -22.35 -6.93
C THR A 391 4.54 -22.40 -5.59
N PRO A 392 5.82 -22.86 -5.53
CA PRO A 392 6.60 -22.84 -4.30
C PRO A 392 6.68 -21.42 -3.72
N ARG A 393 6.43 -21.30 -2.44
CA ARG A 393 6.45 -20.02 -1.71
C ARG A 393 7.86 -19.49 -1.54
N PRO A 394 8.04 -18.15 -1.36
CA PRO A 394 9.27 -17.60 -0.82
C PRO A 394 9.60 -18.23 0.54
N GLU A 395 10.88 -18.50 0.80
CA GLU A 395 11.35 -19.21 2.00
C GLU A 395 10.91 -18.52 3.30
N GLU A 396 11.03 -17.19 3.38
CA GLU A 396 10.62 -16.40 4.54
C GLU A 396 9.10 -16.47 4.78
N LEU A 397 8.30 -16.48 3.72
CA LEU A 397 6.86 -16.64 3.83
C LEU A 397 6.52 -18.03 4.36
N GLU A 398 7.11 -19.08 3.80
CA GLU A 398 6.89 -20.45 4.23
C GLU A 398 7.25 -20.64 5.72
N TYR A 399 8.37 -20.05 6.15
CA TYR A 399 8.78 -20.08 7.55
C TYR A 399 7.75 -19.41 8.46
N LYS A 400 7.25 -18.22 8.12
CA LYS A 400 6.23 -17.50 8.89
C LYS A 400 4.92 -18.26 8.98
N GLU A 401 4.45 -18.83 7.87
CA GLU A 401 3.23 -19.64 7.86
C GLU A 401 3.38 -20.90 8.72
N GLN A 402 4.53 -21.57 8.68
CA GLN A 402 4.82 -22.72 9.53
C GLN A 402 4.87 -22.35 11.02
N GLN A 403 5.48 -21.23 11.37
CA GLN A 403 5.52 -20.71 12.73
C GLN A 403 4.11 -20.42 13.25
N PHE A 404 3.30 -19.71 12.44
CA PHE A 404 1.91 -19.46 12.77
C PHE A 404 1.12 -20.75 12.97
N ALA A 405 1.18 -21.66 12.00
CA ALA A 405 0.41 -22.92 12.04
C ALA A 405 0.73 -23.78 13.28
N ARG A 406 1.98 -23.78 13.75
CA ARG A 406 2.43 -24.61 14.89
C ARG A 406 2.25 -23.92 16.23
N THR A 407 2.48 -22.62 16.33
CA THR A 407 2.65 -21.91 17.61
C THR A 407 1.76 -20.69 17.77
N GLY A 408 0.98 -20.34 16.76
CA GLY A 408 0.19 -19.11 16.74
C GLY A 408 1.03 -17.82 16.74
N ARG A 409 2.33 -17.91 16.49
CA ARG A 409 3.25 -16.76 16.50
C ARG A 409 3.58 -16.34 15.09
N ILE A 410 3.78 -15.03 14.91
CA ILE A 410 4.37 -14.44 13.71
C ILE A 410 5.71 -13.86 14.11
N VAL A 411 6.79 -14.37 13.52
CA VAL A 411 8.14 -13.84 13.72
C VAL A 411 8.38 -12.75 12.69
N LEU A 412 8.58 -11.53 13.16
CA LEU A 412 8.80 -10.36 12.32
C LEU A 412 10.26 -9.92 12.42
N SER A 413 10.83 -9.48 11.32
CA SER A 413 12.04 -8.66 11.35
C SER A 413 11.73 -7.24 11.85
N THR A 414 12.76 -6.50 12.27
CA THR A 414 12.59 -5.21 12.97
C THR A 414 11.83 -4.18 12.13
N ASP A 415 12.05 -4.16 10.81
CA ASP A 415 11.62 -3.11 9.90
C ASP A 415 10.48 -3.53 8.96
N GLU A 416 9.76 -4.62 9.26
CA GLU A 416 8.62 -5.03 8.44
C GLU A 416 7.46 -4.05 8.53
N LEU A 417 6.91 -3.70 7.37
CA LEU A 417 5.74 -2.81 7.25
C LEU A 417 4.50 -3.42 7.89
N PHE A 418 4.20 -4.68 7.56
CA PHE A 418 3.06 -5.41 8.07
C PHE A 418 3.41 -6.09 9.38
N ARG A 419 2.78 -5.61 10.46
CA ARG A 419 3.01 -6.16 11.82
C ARG A 419 2.16 -7.42 12.04
N ASP A 420 2.36 -8.06 13.19
CA ASP A 420 1.67 -9.29 13.57
C ASP A 420 0.14 -9.23 13.41
N ALA A 421 -0.49 -8.11 13.78
CA ALA A 421 -1.93 -7.89 13.61
C ALA A 421 -2.38 -8.02 12.14
N SER A 422 -1.57 -7.54 11.18
CA SER A 422 -1.85 -7.65 9.74
C SER A 422 -1.78 -9.10 9.26
N TRP A 423 -0.73 -9.81 9.65
CA TRP A 423 -0.57 -11.24 9.33
C TRP A 423 -1.72 -12.07 9.90
N PHE A 424 -2.11 -11.83 11.17
CA PHE A 424 -3.25 -12.48 11.79
C PHE A 424 -4.56 -12.18 11.06
N ALA A 425 -4.81 -10.93 10.69
CA ALA A 425 -6.00 -10.54 9.95
C ALA A 425 -6.17 -11.36 8.66
N VAL A 426 -5.09 -11.49 7.89
CA VAL A 426 -5.11 -12.20 6.61
C VAL A 426 -5.19 -13.71 6.82
N LEU A 427 -4.34 -14.29 7.67
CA LEU A 427 -4.33 -15.74 7.91
C LEU A 427 -5.68 -16.23 8.46
N ILE A 428 -6.18 -15.61 9.52
CA ILE A 428 -7.49 -15.96 10.10
C ILE A 428 -8.61 -15.67 9.11
N GLY A 429 -8.55 -14.52 8.41
CA GLY A 429 -9.54 -14.12 7.42
C GLY A 429 -9.66 -15.10 6.24
N GLN A 430 -8.57 -15.79 5.91
CA GLN A 430 -8.56 -16.85 4.88
C GLN A 430 -8.75 -18.28 5.45
N GLY A 431 -9.09 -18.38 6.73
CA GLY A 431 -9.49 -19.65 7.36
C GLY A 431 -8.34 -20.45 7.97
N HIS A 432 -7.14 -19.87 8.07
CA HIS A 432 -6.02 -20.53 8.77
C HIS A 432 -6.17 -20.38 10.27
N VAL A 433 -6.11 -21.47 11.01
CA VAL A 433 -6.12 -21.50 12.48
C VAL A 433 -4.86 -22.20 12.97
N ALA A 434 -4.15 -21.56 13.90
CA ALA A 434 -2.99 -22.15 14.54
C ALA A 434 -3.38 -23.35 15.41
N ARG A 435 -2.46 -24.31 15.56
CA ARG A 435 -2.66 -25.50 16.41
C ARG A 435 -2.40 -25.21 17.89
N ASP A 436 -1.73 -24.11 18.18
CA ASP A 436 -1.29 -23.73 19.51
C ASP A 436 -1.21 -22.20 19.65
N TYR A 437 -0.91 -21.71 20.83
CA TYR A 437 -0.77 -20.30 21.17
C TYR A 437 0.45 -20.08 22.09
N ASN A 438 0.74 -18.83 22.45
CA ASN A 438 1.83 -18.54 23.39
C ASN A 438 1.49 -19.08 24.79
N PRO A 439 2.26 -20.05 25.35
CA PRO A 439 1.96 -20.67 26.63
C PRO A 439 2.02 -19.71 27.84
N LEU A 440 2.60 -18.53 27.70
CA LEU A 440 2.52 -17.52 28.78
C LEU A 440 1.07 -17.15 29.12
N ILE A 441 0.13 -17.35 28.18
CA ILE A 441 -1.29 -17.08 28.42
C ILE A 441 -1.95 -18.11 29.34
N ASP A 442 -1.31 -19.25 29.63
CA ASP A 442 -1.84 -20.28 30.53
C ASP A 442 -1.82 -19.86 32.00
N SER A 443 -1.09 -18.80 32.31
CA SER A 443 -1.19 -18.13 33.62
C SER A 443 -2.56 -17.51 33.87
N ILE A 444 -3.39 -17.35 32.84
CA ILE A 444 -4.73 -16.74 32.90
C ILE A 444 -5.76 -17.87 32.86
N ASP A 445 -6.63 -17.87 33.86
CA ASP A 445 -7.77 -18.80 33.93
C ASP A 445 -8.69 -18.67 32.71
N ASP A 446 -9.20 -19.80 32.21
CA ASP A 446 -10.01 -19.84 30.98
C ASP A 446 -11.31 -19.05 31.11
N GLY A 447 -11.97 -19.11 32.29
CA GLY A 447 -13.17 -18.32 32.58
C GLY A 447 -12.88 -16.83 32.60
N ALA A 448 -11.77 -16.42 33.21
CA ALA A 448 -11.31 -15.03 33.23
C ALA A 448 -10.94 -14.54 31.82
N ASN A 449 -10.33 -15.40 30.98
CA ASN A 449 -10.01 -15.08 29.60
C ASN A 449 -11.28 -14.87 28.76
N LEU A 450 -12.25 -15.76 28.87
CA LEU A 450 -13.55 -15.65 28.18
C LEU A 450 -14.31 -14.40 28.61
N ALA A 451 -14.38 -14.12 29.91
CA ALA A 451 -15.03 -12.90 30.42
C ALA A 451 -14.36 -11.63 29.91
N TYR A 452 -13.02 -11.62 29.82
CA TYR A 452 -12.27 -10.50 29.21
C TYR A 452 -12.63 -10.31 27.74
N LEU A 453 -12.63 -11.38 26.94
CA LEU A 453 -12.97 -11.31 25.52
C LEU A 453 -14.40 -10.81 25.31
N GLN A 454 -15.39 -11.33 26.04
CA GLN A 454 -16.78 -10.90 25.98
C GLN A 454 -16.93 -9.41 26.32
N ARG A 455 -16.22 -8.94 27.35
CA ARG A 455 -16.22 -7.52 27.73
C ARG A 455 -15.67 -6.66 26.60
N ILE A 456 -14.50 -6.97 26.06
CA ILE A 456 -13.87 -6.20 24.97
C ILE A 456 -14.78 -6.16 23.73
N LYS A 457 -15.36 -7.30 23.33
CA LYS A 457 -16.32 -7.36 22.21
C LYS A 457 -17.52 -6.44 22.45
N SER A 458 -18.13 -6.50 23.63
CA SER A 458 -19.28 -5.66 23.99
C SER A 458 -18.92 -4.16 24.01
N GLU A 459 -17.76 -3.81 24.56
CA GLU A 459 -17.26 -2.44 24.57
C GLU A 459 -17.01 -1.89 23.17
N ILE A 460 -16.43 -2.69 22.25
CA ILE A 460 -16.21 -2.34 20.86
C ILE A 460 -17.53 -2.10 20.15
N GLN A 461 -18.49 -3.01 20.29
CA GLN A 461 -19.83 -2.88 19.68
C GLN A 461 -20.56 -1.63 20.18
N SER A 462 -20.58 -1.42 21.51
CA SER A 462 -21.20 -0.25 22.13
C SER A 462 -20.53 1.06 21.70
N THR A 463 -19.20 1.08 21.60
CA THR A 463 -18.43 2.24 21.13
C THR A 463 -18.73 2.53 19.67
N ALA A 464 -18.62 1.54 18.80
CA ALA A 464 -18.90 1.68 17.38
C ALA A 464 -20.32 2.17 17.09
N ALA A 465 -21.31 1.71 17.86
CA ALA A 465 -22.69 2.16 17.71
C ALA A 465 -22.87 3.67 17.91
N LYS A 466 -22.05 4.28 18.79
CA LYS A 466 -22.10 5.72 19.12
C LYS A 466 -21.28 6.60 18.18
N LEU A 467 -20.38 6.03 17.36
CA LEU A 467 -19.57 6.83 16.45
C LEU A 467 -20.44 7.52 15.39
N PRO A 468 -20.07 8.72 14.94
CA PRO A 468 -20.74 9.40 13.84
C PRO A 468 -20.50 8.68 12.50
N THR A 469 -21.30 9.02 11.49
CA THR A 469 -21.12 8.48 10.15
C THR A 469 -19.85 9.00 9.50
N HIS A 470 -19.21 8.18 8.67
CA HIS A 470 -18.04 8.60 7.89
C HIS A 470 -18.33 9.87 7.06
N GLN A 471 -19.53 9.95 6.47
CA GLN A 471 -19.97 11.08 5.65
C GLN A 471 -19.92 12.42 6.40
N SER A 472 -20.13 12.44 7.72
CA SER A 472 -20.15 13.69 8.52
C SER A 472 -18.77 14.33 8.70
N PHE A 473 -17.70 13.61 8.39
CA PHE A 473 -16.30 14.11 8.46
C PHE A 473 -15.78 14.61 7.12
N LEU A 474 -16.51 14.39 6.03
CA LEU A 474 -16.05 14.78 4.70
C LEU A 474 -16.38 16.25 4.44
N PRO A 475 -15.41 17.05 3.88
CA PRO A 475 -15.61 18.46 3.55
C PRO A 475 -16.60 18.69 2.40
#